data_d5b7509a390c7273fc7e9a4c3b666d8f
#
_entry.id   d5b7509a390c7273fc7e9a4c3b666d8f
#
_cell.length_a   1.000
_cell.length_b   1.000
_cell.length_c   1.000
_cell.angle_alpha   90.00
_cell.angle_beta   90.00
_cell.angle_gamma   90.00
#
_symmetry.space_group_name_H-M   'P 1'
#
loop_
_entity.id
_entity.type
_entity.pdbx_description
1 polymer ?
#
loop_
_entity_poly.entity_id
_entity_poly.type
_entity_poly.pdbx_seq_one_letter_code
_entity_poly.pdbx_strand_id
1 'polypeptide(L)'
;PPHVLRARADWARAVLRDRRVARPTPTPLRLRDRPGGLGDGYELGDVVSLHYADGAIPDDDALAEDVLAFAEALGAVYAAERRSPPPFASPELELAVEVADAAAGKRRRARGAGFRTDAEEIRAVERHAVELARAHYEALGWRVRDVGATKPYDLELRRAEERLDVEVKGTTSDGMVVTLTDGEVRHHENAYPRNALVVVSRISLDRSGAVPRATLGELREITPWRIAGADLRPIAHRYAVPSRDGGAG
;
A
#
# COMPACT_ATOMS: atom_id res chain seq x y z
N PRO A 1 10.81 -4.18 -2.47
CA PRO A 1 11.08 -5.50 -3.05
C PRO A 1 11.19 -5.42 -4.58
N PRO A 2 12.03 -6.25 -5.25
CA PRO A 2 12.25 -6.19 -6.70
C PRO A 2 10.99 -6.32 -7.55
N HIS A 3 10.05 -7.16 -7.15
CA HIS A 3 8.78 -7.35 -7.85
C HIS A 3 7.89 -6.10 -7.83
N VAL A 4 7.91 -5.32 -6.75
CA VAL A 4 7.15 -4.07 -6.62
C VAL A 4 7.70 -2.99 -7.56
N LEU A 5 9.04 -2.83 -7.58
CA LEU A 5 9.68 -1.88 -8.49
C LEU A 5 9.35 -2.20 -9.95
N ARG A 6 9.44 -3.49 -10.31
CA ARG A 6 9.09 -3.96 -11.66
C ARG A 6 7.64 -3.67 -12.00
N ALA A 7 6.71 -4.01 -11.10
CA ALA A 7 5.29 -3.82 -11.32
C ALA A 7 4.91 -2.33 -11.45
N ARG A 8 5.52 -1.46 -10.64
CA ARG A 8 5.35 0.00 -10.77
C ARG A 8 5.90 0.52 -12.09
N ALA A 9 7.06 0.05 -12.51
CA ALA A 9 7.65 0.42 -13.78
C ALA A 9 6.77 -0.06 -14.96
N ASP A 10 6.25 -1.29 -14.91
CA ASP A 10 5.36 -1.84 -15.94
C ASP A 10 4.04 -1.05 -16.04
N TRP A 11 3.46 -0.67 -14.90
CA TRP A 11 2.28 0.19 -14.86
C TRP A 11 2.58 1.56 -15.48
N ALA A 12 3.66 2.22 -15.08
CA ALA A 12 4.02 3.53 -15.62
C ALA A 12 4.29 3.47 -17.12
N ARG A 13 4.96 2.42 -17.61
CA ARG A 13 5.15 2.17 -19.06
C ARG A 13 3.82 1.96 -19.77
N ALA A 14 2.83 1.27 -19.16
CA ALA A 14 1.49 1.11 -19.71
C ALA A 14 0.79 2.47 -19.84
N VAL A 15 0.85 3.32 -18.81
CA VAL A 15 0.31 4.68 -18.84
C VAL A 15 0.89 5.50 -19.99
N LEU A 16 2.21 5.43 -20.21
CA LEU A 16 2.87 6.16 -21.28
C LEU A 16 2.47 5.65 -22.68
N ARG A 17 2.31 4.34 -22.85
CA ARG A 17 1.79 3.75 -24.10
C ARG A 17 0.37 4.21 -24.41
N ASP A 18 -0.53 4.18 -23.42
CA ASP A 18 -1.92 4.59 -23.61
C ASP A 18 -2.05 6.07 -23.98
N ARG A 19 -1.15 6.88 -23.47
CA ARG A 19 -1.12 8.33 -23.78
C ARG A 19 -0.37 8.68 -25.04
N ARG A 20 0.20 7.70 -25.74
CA ARG A 20 0.99 7.89 -26.96
C ARG A 20 2.11 8.90 -26.78
N VAL A 21 2.75 8.91 -25.62
CA VAL A 21 3.94 9.74 -25.39
C VAL A 21 5.04 9.23 -26.34
N ALA A 22 5.39 10.04 -27.31
CA ALA A 22 6.25 9.61 -28.43
C ALA A 22 7.73 9.49 -28.03
N ARG A 23 8.14 10.23 -27.00
CA ARG A 23 9.50 10.23 -26.44
C ARG A 23 9.44 10.50 -24.93
N PRO A 24 10.40 10.04 -24.12
CA PRO A 24 11.42 9.03 -24.46
C PRO A 24 10.81 7.63 -24.64
N THR A 25 11.38 6.85 -25.53
CA THR A 25 10.88 5.49 -25.79
C THR A 25 11.21 4.58 -24.62
N PRO A 26 10.26 3.79 -24.08
CA PRO A 26 10.55 2.83 -23.02
C PRO A 26 11.53 1.75 -23.49
N THR A 27 12.78 1.89 -23.13
CA THR A 27 13.81 0.87 -23.35
C THR A 27 14.31 0.39 -22.00
N PRO A 28 14.50 -0.94 -21.81
CA PRO A 28 15.04 -1.44 -20.55
C PRO A 28 16.44 -0.88 -20.31
N LEU A 29 16.61 -0.20 -19.18
CA LEU A 29 17.93 0.23 -18.72
C LEU A 29 18.76 -0.99 -18.39
N ARG A 30 19.99 -1.05 -18.94
CA ARG A 30 20.99 -2.06 -18.59
C ARG A 30 22.25 -1.35 -18.14
N LEU A 31 22.54 -1.42 -16.84
CA LEU A 31 23.71 -0.81 -16.24
C LEU A 31 24.89 -1.78 -16.13
N ARG A 32 24.63 -3.08 -16.32
CA ARG A 32 25.64 -4.15 -16.15
C ARG A 32 25.34 -5.40 -16.96
N ASP A 33 26.40 -6.15 -17.23
CA ASP A 33 26.32 -7.44 -17.90
C ASP A 33 25.91 -8.60 -16.96
N ARG A 34 25.94 -8.38 -15.63
CA ARG A 34 25.61 -9.40 -14.63
C ARG A 34 24.65 -8.88 -13.58
N PRO A 35 23.60 -9.66 -13.22
CA PRO A 35 22.68 -9.29 -12.14
C PRO A 35 23.40 -9.31 -10.77
N GLY A 36 22.96 -8.45 -9.88
CA GLY A 36 23.40 -8.36 -8.48
C GLY A 36 24.06 -7.03 -8.11
N GLY A 37 23.59 -6.43 -7.03
CA GLY A 37 24.18 -5.24 -6.40
C GLY A 37 23.34 -3.96 -6.51
N LEU A 38 23.95 -2.80 -6.25
CA LEU A 38 23.26 -1.51 -6.12
C LEU A 38 22.53 -1.04 -7.37
N GLY A 39 22.88 -1.50 -8.57
CA GLY A 39 22.25 -1.11 -9.83
C GLY A 39 20.92 -1.80 -10.12
N ASP A 40 20.64 -2.95 -9.50
CA ASP A 40 19.45 -3.76 -9.81
C ASP A 40 18.15 -3.01 -9.52
N GLY A 41 18.13 -2.18 -8.48
CA GLY A 41 16.97 -1.36 -8.16
C GLY A 41 16.66 -0.33 -9.25
N TYR A 42 17.67 0.26 -9.85
CA TYR A 42 17.49 1.23 -10.95
C TYR A 42 17.01 0.53 -12.22
N GLU A 43 17.58 -0.63 -12.57
CA GLU A 43 17.15 -1.39 -13.75
C GLU A 43 15.71 -1.89 -13.61
N LEU A 44 15.32 -2.34 -12.40
CA LEU A 44 13.97 -2.83 -12.14
C LEU A 44 12.92 -1.73 -12.09
N GLY A 45 13.31 -0.53 -11.62
CA GLY A 45 12.42 0.62 -11.50
C GLY A 45 12.43 1.54 -12.72
N ASP A 46 13.25 1.27 -13.73
CA ASP A 46 13.33 2.09 -14.92
C ASP A 46 12.02 2.10 -15.70
N VAL A 47 11.52 3.28 -16.02
CA VAL A 47 10.31 3.48 -16.80
C VAL A 47 10.64 3.88 -18.23
N VAL A 48 11.53 4.86 -18.35
CA VAL A 48 12.05 5.38 -19.62
C VAL A 48 13.50 5.79 -19.40
N SER A 49 14.35 5.52 -20.39
CA SER A 49 15.74 5.92 -20.39
C SER A 49 16.19 6.35 -21.78
N LEU A 50 17.08 7.31 -21.84
CA LEU A 50 17.80 7.68 -23.07
C LEU A 50 19.26 7.31 -22.87
N HIS A 51 19.83 6.70 -23.87
CA HIS A 51 21.23 6.30 -23.89
C HIS A 51 21.95 6.98 -25.04
N TYR A 52 22.99 7.71 -24.72
CA TYR A 52 23.89 8.32 -25.70
C TYR A 52 25.16 7.47 -25.78
N ALA A 53 25.55 7.12 -27.01
CA ALA A 53 26.80 6.41 -27.22
C ALA A 53 28.01 7.31 -26.88
N ASP A 54 29.12 6.70 -26.52
CA ASP A 54 30.36 7.43 -26.24
C ASP A 54 30.73 8.36 -27.44
N GLY A 55 30.91 9.64 -27.13
CA GLY A 55 31.22 10.66 -28.13
C GLY A 55 30.02 11.15 -28.96
N ALA A 56 28.80 10.66 -28.69
CA ALA A 56 27.56 11.07 -29.37
C ALA A 56 26.62 11.83 -28.43
N ILE A 57 27.18 12.59 -27.47
CA ILE A 57 26.39 13.47 -26.60
C ILE A 57 25.76 14.56 -27.48
N PRO A 58 24.44 14.74 -27.46
CA PRO A 58 23.77 15.78 -28.26
C PRO A 58 24.16 17.19 -27.80
N ASP A 59 23.89 18.17 -28.61
CA ASP A 59 24.05 19.57 -28.26
C ASP A 59 23.05 20.00 -27.16
N ASP A 60 23.22 21.20 -26.64
CA ASP A 60 22.44 21.72 -25.52
C ASP A 60 20.94 21.83 -25.88
N ASP A 61 20.60 22.17 -27.12
CA ASP A 61 19.20 22.29 -27.58
C ASP A 61 18.52 20.91 -27.60
N ALA A 62 19.18 19.91 -28.17
CA ALA A 62 18.68 18.55 -28.19
C ALA A 62 18.58 17.92 -26.79
N LEU A 63 19.54 18.21 -25.90
CA LEU A 63 19.45 17.80 -24.48
C LEU A 63 18.28 18.47 -23.77
N ALA A 64 18.03 19.76 -24.04
CA ALA A 64 16.87 20.47 -23.49
C ALA A 64 15.54 19.85 -23.96
N GLU A 65 15.43 19.48 -25.24
CA GLU A 65 14.26 18.77 -25.76
C GLU A 65 14.05 17.42 -25.06
N ASP A 66 15.11 16.65 -24.84
CA ASP A 66 15.03 15.38 -24.13
C ASP A 66 14.60 15.55 -22.66
N VAL A 67 15.10 16.57 -21.97
CA VAL A 67 14.66 16.91 -20.59
C VAL A 67 13.18 17.28 -20.57
N LEU A 68 12.70 18.06 -21.53
CA LEU A 68 11.27 18.39 -21.63
C LEU A 68 10.42 17.15 -21.90
N ALA A 69 10.89 16.22 -22.74
CA ALA A 69 10.20 14.96 -23.00
C ALA A 69 10.11 14.08 -21.74
N PHE A 70 11.16 14.04 -20.91
CA PHE A 70 11.11 13.38 -19.61
C PHE A 70 10.13 14.05 -18.65
N ALA A 71 10.10 15.38 -18.60
CA ALA A 71 9.15 16.13 -17.76
C ALA A 71 7.70 15.86 -18.18
N GLU A 72 7.42 15.77 -19.48
CA GLU A 72 6.10 15.40 -20.01
C GLU A 72 5.71 13.97 -19.61
N ALA A 73 6.61 13.01 -19.80
CA ALA A 73 6.40 11.61 -19.41
C ALA A 73 6.11 11.49 -17.91
N LEU A 74 6.91 12.15 -17.06
CA LEU A 74 6.73 12.19 -15.63
C LEU A 74 5.38 12.82 -15.23
N GLY A 75 5.03 13.94 -15.87
CA GLY A 75 3.74 14.59 -15.67
C GLY A 75 2.55 13.69 -16.04
N ALA A 76 2.67 12.89 -17.11
CA ALA A 76 1.66 11.94 -17.52
C ALA A 76 1.48 10.80 -16.51
N VAL A 77 2.59 10.27 -15.96
CA VAL A 77 2.56 9.24 -14.91
C VAL A 77 1.94 9.77 -13.62
N TYR A 78 2.36 10.94 -13.13
CA TYR A 78 1.76 11.57 -11.96
C TYR A 78 0.28 11.90 -12.14
N ALA A 79 -0.12 12.34 -13.32
CA ALA A 79 -1.53 12.59 -13.62
C ALA A 79 -2.36 11.30 -13.67
N ALA A 80 -1.78 10.17 -14.05
CA ALA A 80 -2.42 8.87 -13.98
C ALA A 80 -2.50 8.35 -12.55
N GLU A 81 -1.42 8.49 -11.77
CA GLU A 81 -1.37 8.09 -10.35
C GLU A 81 -2.43 8.83 -9.51
N ARG A 82 -2.64 10.11 -9.77
CA ARG A 82 -3.72 10.88 -9.12
C ARG A 82 -5.13 10.39 -9.46
N ARG A 83 -5.34 9.77 -10.62
CA ARG A 83 -6.65 9.24 -11.06
C ARG A 83 -6.88 7.79 -10.66
N SER A 84 -5.83 7.00 -10.73
CA SER A 84 -5.85 5.57 -10.40
C SER A 84 -4.47 5.18 -9.93
N PRO A 85 -4.27 4.87 -8.64
CA PRO A 85 -2.97 4.48 -8.14
C PRO A 85 -2.47 3.24 -8.87
N PRO A 86 -1.16 3.07 -8.98
CA PRO A 86 -0.58 1.84 -9.51
C PRO A 86 -1.10 0.66 -8.70
N PRO A 87 -1.43 -0.47 -9.33
CA PRO A 87 -2.00 -1.65 -8.69
C PRO A 87 -1.10 -2.29 -7.62
N PHE A 88 0.02 -1.67 -7.30
CA PHE A 88 1.01 -2.16 -6.36
C PHE A 88 1.65 -1.00 -5.56
N ALA A 89 0.84 -0.24 -4.84
CA ALA A 89 1.30 0.14 -3.53
C ALA A 89 1.39 -1.21 -2.81
N SER A 90 2.60 -1.74 -2.60
CA SER A 90 2.72 -3.03 -1.91
C SER A 90 2.11 -2.82 -0.53
N PRO A 91 1.13 -3.62 -0.12
CA PRO A 91 0.61 -3.58 1.26
C PRO A 91 1.74 -3.62 2.29
N GLU A 92 2.85 -4.27 1.93
CA GLU A 92 4.08 -4.36 2.73
C GLU A 92 4.80 -3.01 2.88
N LEU A 93 4.76 -2.14 1.88
CA LEU A 93 5.38 -0.81 1.96
C LEU A 93 4.48 0.18 2.71
N GLU A 94 3.17 0.13 2.46
CA GLU A 94 2.17 0.91 3.20
C GLU A 94 2.23 0.55 4.67
N LEU A 95 2.34 -0.73 5.00
CA LEU A 95 2.48 -1.18 6.38
C LEU A 95 3.86 -0.90 6.96
N ALA A 96 4.96 -1.06 6.23
CA ALA A 96 6.27 -0.73 6.76
C ALA A 96 6.34 0.76 7.16
N VAL A 97 5.63 1.62 6.43
CA VAL A 97 5.45 3.04 6.77
C VAL A 97 4.54 3.19 7.99
N GLU A 98 3.42 2.47 8.06
CA GLU A 98 2.46 2.53 9.17
C GLU A 98 3.06 1.96 10.48
N VAL A 99 3.72 0.82 10.41
CA VAL A 99 4.45 0.23 11.55
C VAL A 99 5.61 1.11 11.99
N ALA A 100 6.34 1.73 11.07
CA ALA A 100 7.40 2.67 11.39
C ALA A 100 6.84 3.94 12.05
N ASP A 101 5.71 4.46 11.60
CA ASP A 101 5.06 5.63 12.18
C ASP A 101 4.41 5.32 13.54
N ALA A 102 3.77 4.16 13.70
CA ALA A 102 3.22 3.68 14.97
C ALA A 102 4.33 3.36 16.00
N ALA A 103 5.41 2.73 15.58
CA ALA A 103 6.57 2.42 16.43
C ALA A 103 7.34 3.69 16.84
N ALA A 104 7.30 4.74 16.02
CA ALA A 104 7.95 6.02 16.31
C ALA A 104 7.24 6.83 17.41
N GLY A 105 6.04 6.46 17.83
CA GLY A 105 5.27 7.18 18.86
C GLY A 105 5.08 8.67 18.54
N LYS A 106 5.38 9.06 17.32
CA LYS A 106 5.44 10.45 16.91
C LYS A 106 4.07 10.89 16.41
N ARG A 107 3.42 11.73 17.17
CA ARG A 107 2.58 12.78 16.56
C ARG A 107 3.43 13.47 15.52
N ARG A 108 3.29 13.07 14.29
CA ARG A 108 4.10 13.54 13.18
C ARG A 108 3.87 15.03 12.94
N ARG A 109 4.86 15.85 13.24
CA ARG A 109 4.93 17.21 12.71
C ARG A 109 5.10 17.08 11.19
N ALA A 110 4.09 17.56 10.47
CA ALA A 110 4.04 17.56 9.02
C ALA A 110 5.30 18.20 8.40
N ARG A 111 6.05 17.41 7.66
CA ARG A 111 7.02 17.91 6.69
C ARG A 111 6.66 17.33 5.32
N GLY A 112 6.14 18.18 4.45
CA GLY A 112 5.86 17.90 3.05
C GLY A 112 4.39 17.51 2.74
N ALA A 113 3.82 18.13 1.71
CA ALA A 113 2.42 17.93 1.30
C ALA A 113 2.10 16.49 0.89
N GLY A 114 3.08 15.69 0.42
CA GLY A 114 2.88 14.31 -0.05
C GLY A 114 2.46 13.34 1.06
N PHE A 115 3.07 13.44 2.24
CA PHE A 115 2.78 12.52 3.36
C PHE A 115 1.44 12.74 4.06
N ARG A 116 0.86 13.93 3.95
CA ARG A 116 -0.49 14.21 4.51
C ARG A 116 -1.57 13.55 3.66
N THR A 117 -1.37 13.56 2.35
CA THR A 117 -2.27 12.94 1.38
C THR A 117 -2.35 11.44 1.58
N ASP A 118 -1.21 10.77 1.75
CA ASP A 118 -1.17 9.31 1.95
C ASP A 118 -1.92 8.87 3.22
N ALA A 119 -1.74 9.55 4.36
CA ALA A 119 -2.42 9.22 5.61
C ALA A 119 -3.94 9.52 5.56
N GLU A 120 -4.38 10.50 4.78
CA GLU A 120 -5.81 10.78 4.57
C GLU A 120 -6.44 9.77 3.62
N GLU A 121 -5.71 9.32 2.61
CA GLU A 121 -6.12 8.26 1.70
C GLU A 121 -6.31 6.93 2.42
N ILE A 122 -5.32 6.52 3.22
CA ILE A 122 -5.40 5.30 4.04
C ILE A 122 -6.64 5.34 4.93
N ARG A 123 -6.83 6.43 5.68
CA ARG A 123 -8.01 6.60 6.53
C ARG A 123 -9.34 6.63 5.78
N ALA A 124 -9.34 7.12 4.54
CA ALA A 124 -10.54 7.10 3.70
C ALA A 124 -10.89 5.66 3.28
N VAL A 125 -9.89 4.87 2.89
CA VAL A 125 -10.04 3.47 2.51
C VAL A 125 -10.49 2.62 3.70
N GLU A 126 -9.83 2.75 4.86
CA GLU A 126 -10.18 2.04 6.11
C GLU A 126 -11.62 2.33 6.54
N ARG A 127 -11.98 3.60 6.67
CA ARG A 127 -13.34 4.01 7.04
C ARG A 127 -14.39 3.45 6.10
N HIS A 128 -14.13 3.52 4.79
CA HIS A 128 -15.05 3.00 3.79
C HIS A 128 -15.22 1.49 3.88
N ALA A 129 -14.13 0.76 4.12
CA ALA A 129 -14.18 -0.68 4.33
C ALA A 129 -15.00 -1.05 5.58
N VAL A 130 -14.80 -0.35 6.69
CA VAL A 130 -15.57 -0.54 7.93
C VAL A 130 -17.04 -0.22 7.71
N GLU A 131 -17.38 0.83 6.97
CA GLU A 131 -18.78 1.19 6.63
C GLU A 131 -19.44 0.10 5.78
N LEU A 132 -18.75 -0.44 4.78
CA LEU A 132 -19.26 -1.55 3.95
C LEU A 132 -19.45 -2.84 4.76
N ALA A 133 -18.49 -3.19 5.60
CA ALA A 133 -18.59 -4.35 6.48
C ALA A 133 -19.74 -4.19 7.48
N ARG A 134 -19.92 -3.01 8.06
CA ARG A 134 -21.05 -2.69 8.94
C ARG A 134 -22.38 -2.91 8.23
N ALA A 135 -22.55 -2.28 7.05
CA ALA A 135 -23.80 -2.39 6.28
C ALA A 135 -24.10 -3.84 5.88
N HIS A 136 -23.06 -4.62 5.54
CA HIS A 136 -23.19 -6.04 5.24
C HIS A 136 -23.77 -6.82 6.43
N TYR A 137 -23.22 -6.67 7.62
CA TYR A 137 -23.68 -7.40 8.79
C TYR A 137 -25.01 -6.90 9.33
N GLU A 138 -25.30 -5.60 9.25
CA GLU A 138 -26.61 -5.05 9.61
C GLU A 138 -27.72 -5.61 8.70
N ALA A 139 -27.45 -5.77 7.41
CA ALA A 139 -28.38 -6.42 6.47
C ALA A 139 -28.62 -7.90 6.79
N LEU A 140 -27.66 -8.57 7.44
CA LEU A 140 -27.79 -9.95 7.93
C LEU A 140 -28.45 -10.04 9.33
N GLY A 141 -28.93 -8.91 9.87
CA GLY A 141 -29.64 -8.85 11.15
C GLY A 141 -28.73 -8.82 12.39
N TRP A 142 -27.44 -8.54 12.23
CA TRP A 142 -26.52 -8.33 13.34
C TRP A 142 -26.63 -6.92 13.90
N ARG A 143 -26.49 -6.80 15.23
CA ARG A 143 -26.15 -5.52 15.85
C ARG A 143 -24.68 -5.32 15.76
N VAL A 144 -24.26 -4.24 15.12
CA VAL A 144 -22.83 -3.93 14.85
C VAL A 144 -22.38 -2.79 15.75
N ARG A 145 -21.27 -3.00 16.44
CA ARG A 145 -20.59 -1.99 17.24
C ARG A 145 -19.15 -1.84 16.73
N ASP A 146 -18.79 -0.64 16.35
CA ASP A 146 -17.40 -0.28 16.04
C ASP A 146 -16.61 -0.17 17.35
N VAL A 147 -15.52 -0.92 17.45
CA VAL A 147 -14.66 -1.02 18.64
C VAL A 147 -13.17 -0.84 18.30
N GLY A 148 -12.83 -0.57 17.05
CA GLY A 148 -11.45 -0.49 16.55
C GLY A 148 -10.57 0.51 17.28
N ALA A 149 -11.15 1.59 17.86
CA ALA A 149 -10.39 2.54 18.66
C ALA A 149 -9.93 1.99 20.03
N THR A 150 -10.53 0.88 20.52
CA THR A 150 -10.34 0.39 21.91
C THR A 150 -10.04 -1.10 22.02
N LYS A 151 -10.22 -1.84 20.94
CA LYS A 151 -10.04 -3.30 20.86
C LYS A 151 -9.04 -3.67 19.76
N PRO A 152 -8.44 -4.85 19.83
CA PRO A 152 -7.58 -5.37 18.77
C PRO A 152 -8.38 -6.02 17.62
N TYR A 153 -9.55 -5.48 17.29
CA TYR A 153 -10.42 -5.83 16.17
C TYR A 153 -11.41 -4.69 15.93
N ASP A 154 -12.00 -4.61 14.76
CA ASP A 154 -12.76 -3.45 14.31
C ASP A 154 -14.22 -3.47 14.74
N LEU A 155 -14.93 -4.60 14.55
CA LEU A 155 -16.36 -4.69 14.81
C LEU A 155 -16.70 -5.80 15.79
N GLU A 156 -17.53 -5.48 16.79
CA GLU A 156 -18.20 -6.45 17.65
C GLU A 156 -19.64 -6.65 17.15
N LEU A 157 -19.97 -7.89 16.81
CA LEU A 157 -21.30 -8.25 16.32
C LEU A 157 -22.04 -9.06 17.37
N ARG A 158 -23.36 -8.77 17.47
CA ARG A 158 -24.27 -9.53 18.35
C ARG A 158 -25.58 -9.80 17.65
N ARG A 159 -26.05 -11.05 17.76
CA ARG A 159 -27.36 -11.49 17.27
C ARG A 159 -27.89 -12.58 18.20
N ALA A 160 -28.97 -12.28 18.94
CA ALA A 160 -29.43 -13.13 20.05
C ALA A 160 -28.27 -13.46 21.02
N GLU A 161 -27.95 -14.72 21.22
CA GLU A 161 -26.82 -15.19 22.05
C GLU A 161 -25.49 -15.32 21.29
N GLU A 162 -25.52 -15.06 19.99
CA GLU A 162 -24.32 -15.15 19.15
C GLU A 162 -23.49 -13.88 19.26
N ARG A 163 -22.17 -14.06 19.29
CA ARG A 163 -21.17 -12.99 19.19
C ARG A 163 -20.12 -13.35 18.15
N LEU A 164 -19.70 -12.36 17.38
CA LEU A 164 -18.64 -12.48 16.40
C LEU A 164 -17.73 -11.25 16.50
N ASP A 165 -16.43 -11.45 16.59
CA ASP A 165 -15.42 -10.41 16.57
C ASP A 165 -14.83 -10.35 15.15
N VAL A 166 -14.87 -9.18 14.51
CA VAL A 166 -14.53 -9.02 13.09
C VAL A 166 -13.37 -8.06 12.91
N GLU A 167 -12.38 -8.52 12.18
CA GLU A 167 -11.32 -7.69 11.62
C GLU A 167 -11.70 -7.25 10.20
N VAL A 168 -11.48 -5.99 9.87
CA VAL A 168 -11.80 -5.42 8.57
C VAL A 168 -10.54 -4.85 7.92
N LYS A 169 -10.24 -5.30 6.72
CA LYS A 169 -9.12 -4.79 5.93
C LYS A 169 -9.62 -4.20 4.63
N GLY A 170 -9.32 -2.91 4.42
CA GLY A 170 -9.63 -2.19 3.18
C GLY A 170 -8.39 -2.05 2.31
N THR A 171 -8.54 -2.26 1.00
CA THR A 171 -7.45 -2.06 0.05
C THR A 171 -7.94 -1.64 -1.33
N THR A 172 -7.13 -0.86 -2.02
CA THR A 172 -7.34 -0.55 -3.44
C THR A 172 -6.85 -1.65 -4.37
N SER A 173 -6.11 -2.64 -3.84
CA SER A 173 -5.61 -3.81 -4.58
C SER A 173 -6.65 -4.94 -4.63
N ASP A 174 -6.24 -6.12 -5.09
CA ASP A 174 -7.07 -7.33 -5.18
C ASP A 174 -7.37 -8.01 -3.83
N GLY A 175 -6.74 -7.57 -2.74
CA GLY A 175 -6.96 -8.09 -1.40
C GLY A 175 -6.49 -9.52 -1.16
N MET A 176 -5.54 -10.02 -1.97
CA MET A 176 -4.98 -11.36 -1.78
C MET A 176 -3.99 -11.44 -0.61
N VAL A 177 -3.42 -10.32 -0.22
CA VAL A 177 -2.54 -10.19 0.94
C VAL A 177 -3.00 -8.99 1.76
N VAL A 178 -3.16 -9.19 3.04
CA VAL A 178 -3.50 -8.14 4.01
C VAL A 178 -2.50 -8.15 5.15
N THR A 179 -2.42 -7.04 5.85
CA THR A 179 -1.54 -6.93 7.00
C THR A 179 -2.29 -7.03 8.30
N LEU A 180 -1.67 -7.73 9.24
CA LEU A 180 -2.18 -7.89 10.59
C LEU A 180 -1.12 -7.42 11.59
N THR A 181 -1.57 -6.72 12.60
CA THR A 181 -0.76 -6.44 13.79
C THR A 181 -0.66 -7.67 14.67
N ASP A 182 0.36 -7.72 15.51
CA ASP A 182 0.52 -8.81 16.48
C ASP A 182 -0.68 -8.92 17.46
N GLY A 183 -1.29 -7.79 17.81
CA GLY A 183 -2.50 -7.75 18.64
C GLY A 183 -3.71 -8.38 17.97
N GLU A 184 -3.94 -8.10 16.69
CA GLU A 184 -5.00 -8.69 15.86
C GLU A 184 -4.79 -10.20 15.72
N VAL A 185 -3.57 -10.64 15.39
CA VAL A 185 -3.25 -12.08 15.28
C VAL A 185 -3.58 -12.82 16.56
N ARG A 186 -3.04 -12.37 17.70
CA ARG A 186 -3.30 -13.02 19.01
C ARG A 186 -4.77 -13.02 19.39
N HIS A 187 -5.47 -11.92 19.13
CA HIS A 187 -6.90 -11.83 19.42
C HIS A 187 -7.67 -12.87 18.63
N HIS A 188 -7.47 -12.91 17.31
CA HIS A 188 -8.26 -13.78 16.44
C HIS A 188 -7.91 -15.26 16.56
N GLU A 189 -6.66 -15.61 16.91
CA GLU A 189 -6.31 -16.97 17.33
C GLU A 189 -7.10 -17.42 18.55
N ASN A 190 -7.24 -16.54 19.57
CA ASN A 190 -7.97 -16.84 20.81
C ASN A 190 -9.50 -16.78 20.62
N ALA A 191 -10.01 -15.94 19.73
CA ALA A 191 -11.44 -15.78 19.48
C ALA A 191 -12.04 -16.91 18.62
N TYR A 192 -11.21 -17.65 17.89
CA TYR A 192 -11.69 -18.76 17.05
C TYR A 192 -12.59 -19.74 17.82
N PRO A 193 -13.71 -20.20 17.27
CA PRO A 193 -14.28 -19.95 15.94
C PRO A 193 -15.25 -18.75 15.86
N ARG A 194 -15.29 -17.88 16.87
CA ARG A 194 -16.21 -16.73 16.95
C ARG A 194 -15.56 -15.45 16.41
N ASN A 195 -14.93 -15.57 15.25
CA ASN A 195 -14.21 -14.48 14.60
C ASN A 195 -14.39 -14.53 13.09
N ALA A 196 -14.20 -13.38 12.46
CA ALA A 196 -14.19 -13.26 11.01
C ALA A 196 -13.12 -12.27 10.54
N LEU A 197 -12.63 -12.48 9.32
CA LEU A 197 -11.89 -11.50 8.56
C LEU A 197 -12.76 -11.03 7.38
N VAL A 198 -12.96 -9.73 7.28
CA VAL A 198 -13.59 -9.08 6.12
C VAL A 198 -12.52 -8.33 5.36
N VAL A 199 -12.36 -8.66 4.08
CA VAL A 199 -11.49 -7.93 3.17
C VAL A 199 -12.35 -7.20 2.15
N VAL A 200 -12.25 -5.87 2.13
CA VAL A 200 -12.85 -5.04 1.09
C VAL A 200 -11.75 -4.63 0.12
N SER A 201 -11.77 -5.25 -1.04
CA SER A 201 -10.77 -5.07 -2.11
C SER A 201 -11.28 -4.16 -3.22
N ARG A 202 -10.35 -3.69 -4.09
CA ARG A 202 -10.68 -2.87 -5.27
C ARG A 202 -11.46 -1.59 -4.92
N ILE A 203 -11.21 -1.03 -3.76
CA ILE A 203 -11.76 0.26 -3.39
C ILE A 203 -11.24 1.33 -4.35
N SER A 204 -12.15 2.11 -4.91
CA SER A 204 -11.79 3.25 -5.76
C SER A 204 -11.55 4.48 -4.90
N LEU A 205 -10.44 5.16 -5.11
CA LEU A 205 -10.09 6.37 -4.38
C LEU A 205 -10.12 7.59 -5.29
N ASP A 206 -11.06 8.50 -5.06
CA ASP A 206 -11.15 9.78 -5.74
C ASP A 206 -10.32 10.83 -4.98
N ARG A 207 -9.36 11.43 -5.70
CA ARG A 207 -8.42 12.45 -5.23
C ARG A 207 -8.70 13.84 -5.80
N SER A 208 -9.81 14.01 -6.51
CA SER A 208 -10.13 15.28 -7.19
C SER A 208 -10.51 16.39 -6.21
N GLY A 209 -10.97 16.06 -5.00
CA GLY A 209 -11.37 16.99 -3.97
C GLY A 209 -10.25 17.31 -2.97
N ALA A 210 -10.53 18.24 -2.04
CA ALA A 210 -9.63 18.60 -0.95
C ALA A 210 -9.40 17.44 0.05
N VAL A 211 -10.33 16.51 0.13
CA VAL A 211 -10.29 15.31 0.98
C VAL A 211 -10.50 14.09 0.09
N PRO A 212 -9.63 13.06 0.16
CA PRO A 212 -9.81 11.83 -0.59
C PRO A 212 -11.13 11.13 -0.23
N ARG A 213 -11.81 10.61 -1.26
CA ARG A 213 -13.05 9.86 -1.08
C ARG A 213 -12.88 8.43 -1.59
N ALA A 214 -13.16 7.47 -0.73
CA ALA A 214 -13.20 6.06 -1.09
C ALA A 214 -14.62 5.68 -1.51
N THR A 215 -14.74 4.89 -2.57
CA THR A 215 -16.02 4.38 -3.12
C THR A 215 -15.82 2.99 -3.70
N LEU A 216 -16.92 2.31 -4.00
CA LEU A 216 -16.91 0.94 -4.54
C LEU A 216 -16.22 -0.04 -3.58
N GLY A 217 -15.85 -1.20 -4.09
CA GLY A 217 -15.16 -2.25 -3.34
C GLY A 217 -15.89 -3.58 -3.42
N GLU A 218 -15.13 -4.65 -3.38
CA GLU A 218 -15.63 -6.02 -3.36
C GLU A 218 -15.39 -6.60 -1.97
N LEU A 219 -16.48 -6.95 -1.26
CA LEU A 219 -16.40 -7.51 0.08
C LEU A 219 -16.25 -9.04 0.01
N ARG A 220 -15.25 -9.56 0.72
CA ARG A 220 -15.04 -10.98 0.95
C ARG A 220 -14.98 -11.25 2.44
N GLU A 221 -15.85 -12.13 2.93
CA GLU A 221 -15.89 -12.59 4.33
C GLU A 221 -15.25 -13.98 4.46
N ILE A 222 -14.47 -14.17 5.52
CA ILE A 222 -13.92 -15.46 5.94
C ILE A 222 -14.37 -15.70 7.38
N THR A 223 -15.30 -16.64 7.58
CA THR A 223 -15.86 -16.99 8.89
C THR A 223 -16.20 -18.48 8.98
N PRO A 224 -15.84 -19.21 10.03
CA PRO A 224 -14.87 -18.81 11.04
C PRO A 224 -13.46 -18.65 10.44
N TRP A 225 -12.72 -17.64 10.89
CA TRP A 225 -11.40 -17.35 10.38
C TRP A 225 -10.31 -18.02 11.23
N ARG A 226 -9.66 -19.01 10.63
CA ARG A 226 -8.51 -19.69 11.23
C ARG A 226 -7.21 -19.11 10.67
N ILE A 227 -6.42 -18.49 11.54
CA ILE A 227 -5.08 -18.03 11.18
C ILE A 227 -4.14 -19.24 11.19
N ALA A 228 -3.57 -19.59 10.04
CA ALA A 228 -2.54 -20.62 9.96
C ALA A 228 -1.15 -19.96 10.02
N GLY A 229 -0.27 -20.46 10.90
CA GLY A 229 1.07 -19.90 11.04
C GLY A 229 1.89 -19.93 9.76
N ALA A 230 1.60 -20.87 8.85
CA ALA A 230 2.24 -20.95 7.53
C ALA A 230 1.87 -19.77 6.59
N ASP A 231 0.74 -19.11 6.83
CA ASP A 231 0.27 -17.97 6.05
C ASP A 231 0.79 -16.63 6.60
N LEU A 232 1.32 -16.65 7.83
CA LEU A 232 1.89 -15.46 8.47
C LEU A 232 3.35 -15.29 8.07
N ARG A 233 3.70 -14.07 7.65
CA ARG A 233 5.08 -13.66 7.39
C ARG A 233 5.39 -12.40 8.19
N PRO A 234 6.36 -12.44 9.13
CA PRO A 234 6.75 -11.26 9.87
C PRO A 234 7.38 -10.24 8.93
N ILE A 235 6.90 -8.98 9.00
CA ILE A 235 7.37 -7.88 8.16
C ILE A 235 8.12 -6.81 8.97
N ALA A 236 7.97 -6.82 10.29
CA ALA A 236 8.67 -5.94 11.20
C ALA A 236 8.85 -6.57 12.57
N HIS A 237 9.90 -6.16 13.27
CA HIS A 237 10.18 -6.56 14.65
C HIS A 237 10.49 -5.33 15.49
N ARG A 238 9.97 -5.29 16.73
CA ARG A 238 10.43 -4.32 17.72
C ARG A 238 11.65 -4.89 18.42
N TYR A 239 12.77 -4.17 18.36
CA TYR A 239 13.99 -4.52 19.08
C TYR A 239 14.24 -3.51 20.21
N ALA A 240 14.36 -4.01 21.45
CA ALA A 240 14.79 -3.20 22.56
C ALA A 240 16.31 -3.12 22.55
N VAL A 241 16.82 -1.91 22.32
CA VAL A 241 18.28 -1.68 22.36
C VAL A 241 18.75 -1.74 23.81
N PRO A 242 19.73 -2.59 24.18
CA PRO A 242 20.29 -2.62 25.52
C PRO A 242 20.87 -1.25 25.91
N SER A 243 20.60 -0.79 27.13
CA SER A 243 21.26 0.41 27.65
C SER A 243 22.76 0.18 27.77
N ARG A 244 23.56 1.22 27.49
CA ARG A 244 25.03 1.15 27.59
C ARG A 244 25.55 0.95 29.03
N ASP A 245 24.71 1.07 30.04
CA ASP A 245 25.09 1.02 31.46
C ASP A 245 25.01 -0.39 32.06
N GLY A 246 24.83 -1.44 31.27
CA GLY A 246 24.90 -2.84 31.68
C GLY A 246 26.31 -3.45 31.57
N GLY A 247 27.33 -2.68 31.88
CA GLY A 247 28.72 -3.15 31.98
C GLY A 247 29.10 -3.47 33.41
N ALA A 248 29.43 -4.74 33.64
CA ALA A 248 30.19 -5.30 34.76
C ALA A 248 29.52 -5.28 36.17
N GLY A 249 29.03 -6.42 36.54
CA GLY A 249 28.78 -6.94 37.88
C GLY A 249 28.95 -8.44 37.84
#